data_2751aaa9f93ad6fa3ea0401c907faf5b
#
_entry.id   2751aaa9f93ad6fa3ea0401c907faf5b
#
_cell.length_a   1.000
_cell.length_b   1.000
_cell.length_c   1.000
_cell.angle_alpha   90.00
_cell.angle_beta   90.00
_cell.angle_gamma   90.00
#
_symmetry.space_group_name_H-M   'P 1'
#
loop_
_entity.id
_entity.type
_entity.pdbx_description
1 polymer ?
#
loop_
_entity_poly.entity_id
_entity_poly.type
_entity_poly.pdbx_seq_one_letter_code
_entity_poly.pdbx_strand_id
1 'polypeptide(L)'
;LLVDTLLGKYPLKEGSLVYDFSPSVTNTVYDNVKYIAFRDTYGAADANYYYQQRWNAHDQEDAPEVREMLGEIKDEVLKQELFELFRIEPMLDKKIILLSSGELRNFQLTKALLTSPRVLVMDNPFIGLDAPTRELLFSLLERLTKLSSVQIVLILSMLDDVPSFITHVIPVDHLTVY
;
A
#
# COMPACT_ATOMS: atom_id res chain seq x y z
N LEU A 1 -16.01 -1.63 -5.40
CA LEU A 1 -16.58 -2.58 -6.35
C LEU A 1 -15.72 -2.75 -7.61
N LEU A 2 -15.45 -1.68 -8.42
CA LEU A 2 -14.64 -1.79 -9.64
C LEU A 2 -13.27 -2.44 -9.35
N VAL A 3 -12.52 -1.90 -8.41
CA VAL A 3 -11.20 -2.43 -8.05
C VAL A 3 -11.27 -3.86 -7.52
N ASP A 4 -12.27 -4.19 -6.71
CA ASP A 4 -12.45 -5.56 -6.22
C ASP A 4 -12.76 -6.55 -7.34
N THR A 5 -13.49 -6.09 -8.38
CA THR A 5 -13.70 -6.89 -9.61
C THR A 5 -12.39 -7.08 -10.37
N LEU A 6 -11.60 -6.01 -10.54
CA LEU A 6 -10.25 -6.08 -11.15
C LEU A 6 -9.27 -6.96 -10.34
N LEU A 7 -9.47 -7.07 -9.03
CA LEU A 7 -8.70 -7.96 -8.17
C LEU A 7 -9.23 -9.41 -8.16
N GLY A 8 -10.28 -9.71 -8.94
CA GLY A 8 -10.88 -11.05 -9.03
C GLY A 8 -11.73 -11.45 -7.82
N LYS A 9 -12.10 -10.49 -6.94
CA LYS A 9 -12.95 -10.77 -5.77
C LYS A 9 -14.42 -10.97 -6.14
N TYR A 10 -14.86 -10.38 -7.26
CA TYR A 10 -16.21 -10.52 -7.77
C TYR A 10 -16.22 -10.99 -9.23
N PRO A 11 -17.11 -11.92 -9.59
CA PRO A 11 -17.23 -12.38 -10.97
C PRO A 11 -17.84 -11.29 -11.86
N LEU A 12 -17.43 -11.25 -13.12
CA LEU A 12 -18.13 -10.48 -14.14
C LEU A 12 -19.45 -11.15 -14.52
N LYS A 13 -20.49 -10.36 -14.77
CA LYS A 13 -21.72 -10.86 -15.37
C LYS A 13 -21.56 -11.10 -16.87
N GLU A 14 -20.87 -10.18 -17.52
CA GLU A 14 -20.61 -10.18 -18.97
C GLU A 14 -19.21 -9.62 -19.23
N GLY A 15 -18.60 -9.99 -20.36
CA GLY A 15 -17.28 -9.57 -20.75
C GLY A 15 -16.15 -10.45 -20.20
N SER A 16 -14.92 -9.99 -20.33
CA SER A 16 -13.72 -10.67 -19.85
C SER A 16 -12.70 -9.66 -19.29
N LEU A 17 -11.92 -10.09 -18.31
CA LEU A 17 -10.75 -9.36 -17.83
C LEU A 17 -9.50 -10.03 -18.41
N VAL A 18 -8.69 -9.23 -19.06
CA VAL A 18 -7.39 -9.67 -19.59
C VAL A 18 -6.30 -8.91 -18.87
N TYR A 19 -5.33 -9.63 -18.31
CA TYR A 19 -4.21 -9.06 -17.62
C TYR A 19 -2.93 -9.31 -18.41
N ASP A 20 -2.11 -8.28 -18.53
CA ASP A 20 -0.75 -8.37 -19.03
C ASP A 20 0.20 -7.83 -17.95
N PHE A 21 0.90 -8.74 -17.29
CA PHE A 21 1.89 -8.39 -16.27
C PHE A 21 3.33 -8.54 -16.80
N SER A 22 3.52 -8.54 -18.11
CA SER A 22 4.88 -8.62 -18.69
C SER A 22 5.79 -7.54 -18.08
N PRO A 23 7.06 -7.86 -17.79
CA PRO A 23 7.79 -9.11 -17.99
C PRO A 23 7.75 -10.09 -16.79
N SER A 24 6.70 -10.05 -15.95
CA SER A 24 6.56 -10.99 -14.85
C SER A 24 6.51 -12.44 -15.35
N VAL A 25 7.13 -13.35 -14.59
CA VAL A 25 7.12 -14.79 -14.87
C VAL A 25 5.73 -15.39 -14.62
N THR A 26 4.99 -14.80 -13.68
CA THR A 26 3.63 -15.23 -13.34
C THR A 26 2.61 -14.25 -13.90
N ASN A 27 1.46 -14.77 -14.36
CA ASN A 27 0.37 -13.95 -14.90
C ASN A 27 -0.88 -13.99 -14.00
N THR A 28 -0.68 -14.07 -12.69
CA THR A 28 -1.76 -14.03 -11.72
C THR A 28 -1.87 -12.67 -11.06
N VAL A 29 -3.09 -12.25 -10.74
CA VAL A 29 -3.34 -11.01 -9.97
C VAL A 29 -2.69 -11.11 -8.59
N TYR A 30 -2.75 -12.28 -7.96
CA TYR A 30 -2.20 -12.51 -6.62
C TYR A 30 -0.71 -12.20 -6.52
N ASP A 31 0.07 -12.62 -7.51
CA ASP A 31 1.53 -12.43 -7.52
C ASP A 31 1.93 -11.01 -7.95
N ASN A 32 1.15 -10.39 -8.84
CA ASN A 32 1.53 -9.16 -9.50
C ASN A 32 0.89 -7.89 -8.93
N VAL A 33 -0.24 -8.01 -8.23
CA VAL A 33 -0.98 -6.86 -7.71
C VAL A 33 -0.97 -6.87 -6.19
N LYS A 34 -0.54 -5.76 -5.59
CA LYS A 34 -0.68 -5.52 -4.15
C LYS A 34 -1.69 -4.41 -3.92
N TYR A 35 -2.64 -4.68 -3.03
CA TYR A 35 -3.69 -3.74 -2.65
C TYR A 35 -3.52 -3.34 -1.19
N ILE A 36 -3.46 -2.04 -0.94
CA ILE A 36 -3.38 -1.46 0.41
C ILE A 36 -4.56 -0.50 0.57
N ALA A 37 -5.41 -0.76 1.57
CA ALA A 37 -6.47 0.16 1.95
C ALA A 37 -6.03 0.98 3.16
N PHE A 38 -5.97 2.29 2.98
CA PHE A 38 -5.75 3.24 4.07
C PHE A 38 -7.11 3.80 4.49
N ARG A 39 -7.65 3.29 5.57
CA ARG A 39 -8.93 3.77 6.13
C ARG A 39 -8.63 4.56 7.40
N ASP A 40 -9.55 5.44 7.80
CA ASP A 40 -9.46 6.15 9.10
C ASP A 40 -9.43 5.18 10.29
N THR A 41 -9.94 3.99 10.08
CA THR A 41 -9.75 2.84 10.97
C THR A 41 -8.68 1.95 10.34
N TYR A 42 -7.54 1.83 10.99
CA TYR A 42 -6.40 0.98 10.65
C TYR A 42 -6.81 -0.30 9.90
N GLY A 43 -6.15 -0.63 8.79
CA GLY A 43 -6.50 -1.61 7.74
C GLY A 43 -7.12 -2.94 8.18
N ALA A 44 -8.11 -3.42 7.42
CA ALA A 44 -9.11 -4.38 7.87
C ALA A 44 -8.63 -5.82 8.17
N ALA A 45 -7.46 -6.25 7.74
CA ALA A 45 -6.97 -7.62 8.01
C ALA A 45 -6.11 -7.72 9.26
N ASP A 46 -5.30 -6.69 9.53
CA ASP A 46 -4.41 -6.66 10.70
C ASP A 46 -4.91 -5.69 11.78
N ALA A 47 -5.84 -4.83 11.45
CA ALA A 47 -6.28 -3.73 12.29
C ALA A 47 -7.12 -4.16 13.49
N ASN A 48 -7.97 -5.17 13.36
CA ASN A 48 -8.77 -5.63 14.50
C ASN A 48 -7.87 -6.19 15.62
N TYR A 49 -6.76 -6.81 15.24
CA TYR A 49 -5.79 -7.33 16.21
C TYR A 49 -5.02 -6.20 16.89
N TYR A 50 -4.51 -5.23 16.11
CA TYR A 50 -3.69 -4.14 16.63
C TYR A 50 -4.49 -3.01 17.28
N TYR A 51 -5.75 -2.79 16.87
CA TYR A 51 -6.63 -1.79 17.49
C TYR A 51 -7.04 -2.19 18.90
N GLN A 52 -7.42 -3.45 19.11
CA GLN A 52 -7.76 -3.95 20.43
C GLN A 52 -6.58 -3.87 21.38
N GLN A 53 -5.36 -4.13 20.89
CA GLN A 53 -4.14 -4.06 21.69
C GLN A 53 -3.75 -2.63 22.10
N ARG A 54 -4.01 -1.62 21.27
CA ARG A 54 -3.69 -0.23 21.59
C ARG A 54 -4.51 0.32 22.77
N TRP A 55 -5.68 -0.25 23.01
CA TRP A 55 -6.54 0.09 24.14
C TRP A 55 -6.34 -0.84 25.35
N ASN A 56 -5.80 -2.04 25.15
CA ASN A 56 -5.49 -2.99 26.20
C ASN A 56 -4.02 -2.89 26.58
N ALA A 57 -3.70 -2.05 27.57
CA ALA A 57 -2.33 -1.77 28.03
C ALA A 57 -1.54 -3.01 28.49
N HIS A 58 -2.18 -4.15 28.67
CA HIS A 58 -1.56 -5.40 29.10
C HIS A 58 -0.93 -6.22 27.97
N ASP A 59 -1.32 -6.02 26.71
CA ASP A 59 -0.85 -6.82 25.57
C ASP A 59 0.30 -6.18 24.78
N GLN A 60 0.86 -5.07 25.28
CA GLN A 60 1.97 -4.38 24.58
C GLN A 60 3.27 -5.19 24.56
N GLU A 61 3.46 -6.11 25.49
CA GLU A 61 4.67 -6.93 25.55
C GLU A 61 4.74 -7.96 24.42
N ASP A 62 3.59 -8.47 23.96
CA ASP A 62 3.51 -9.52 22.94
C ASP A 62 3.39 -8.97 21.49
N ALA A 63 3.29 -7.64 21.31
CA ALA A 63 3.20 -7.08 19.97
C ALA A 63 4.52 -7.27 19.20
N PRO A 64 4.47 -7.75 17.92
CA PRO A 64 5.67 -7.99 17.13
C PRO A 64 6.40 -6.69 16.78
N GLU A 65 7.70 -6.79 16.57
CA GLU A 65 8.53 -5.73 16.05
C GLU A 65 8.38 -5.60 14.53
N VAL A 66 8.69 -4.41 14.01
CA VAL A 66 8.66 -4.14 12.57
C VAL A 66 9.52 -5.14 11.80
N ARG A 67 10.73 -5.47 12.30
CA ARG A 67 11.63 -6.43 11.65
C ARG A 67 11.02 -7.82 11.51
N GLU A 68 10.30 -8.29 12.51
CA GLU A 68 9.63 -9.59 12.49
C GLU A 68 8.52 -9.62 11.44
N MET A 69 7.77 -8.51 11.33
CA MET A 69 6.65 -8.36 10.42
C MET A 69 7.07 -8.20 8.95
N LEU A 70 8.31 -7.76 8.67
CA LEU A 70 8.86 -7.71 7.32
C LEU A 70 9.20 -9.11 6.79
N GLY A 71 9.51 -10.05 7.69
CA GLY A 71 9.82 -11.41 7.34
C GLY A 71 11.17 -11.56 6.61
N GLU A 72 11.34 -12.69 5.93
CA GLU A 72 12.55 -12.98 5.15
C GLU A 72 12.54 -12.20 3.83
N ILE A 73 13.57 -11.41 3.61
CA ILE A 73 13.73 -10.57 2.41
C ILE A 73 14.80 -11.22 1.51
N LYS A 74 14.41 -11.58 0.29
CA LYS A 74 15.28 -12.28 -0.65
C LYS A 74 16.15 -11.35 -1.48
N ASP A 75 15.67 -10.16 -1.77
CA ASP A 75 16.37 -9.15 -2.58
C ASP A 75 16.95 -8.08 -1.66
N GLU A 76 18.22 -8.18 -1.31
CA GLU A 76 18.92 -7.26 -0.43
C GLU A 76 19.12 -5.87 -1.08
N VAL A 77 19.23 -5.80 -2.42
CA VAL A 77 19.37 -4.52 -3.13
C VAL A 77 18.07 -3.73 -3.04
N LEU A 78 16.96 -4.38 -3.41
CA LEU A 78 15.62 -3.77 -3.28
C LEU A 78 15.30 -3.38 -1.84
N LYS A 79 15.66 -4.24 -0.88
CA LYS A 79 15.50 -3.94 0.55
C LYS A 79 16.20 -2.65 0.92
N GLN A 80 17.47 -2.51 0.56
CA GLN A 80 18.27 -1.35 0.91
C GLN A 80 17.68 -0.06 0.31
N GLU A 81 17.28 -0.10 -0.97
CA GLU A 81 16.63 1.03 -1.64
C GLU A 81 15.31 1.43 -0.95
N LEU A 82 14.46 0.46 -0.61
CA LEU A 82 13.17 0.73 0.05
C LEU A 82 13.37 1.20 1.49
N PHE A 83 14.33 0.64 2.21
CA PHE A 83 14.63 1.03 3.60
C PHE A 83 15.12 2.48 3.66
N GLU A 84 16.00 2.88 2.74
CA GLU A 84 16.42 4.26 2.61
C GLU A 84 15.27 5.18 2.22
N LEU A 85 14.50 4.79 1.17
CA LEU A 85 13.39 5.58 0.63
C LEU A 85 12.33 5.86 1.70
N PHE A 86 11.89 4.83 2.42
CA PHE A 86 10.81 4.91 3.40
C PHE A 86 11.29 5.09 4.85
N ARG A 87 12.60 5.26 5.07
CA ARG A 87 13.21 5.43 6.39
C ARG A 87 12.82 4.33 7.37
N ILE A 88 12.97 3.08 6.97
CA ILE A 88 12.56 1.91 7.76
C ILE A 88 13.53 1.60 8.91
N GLU A 89 14.82 1.81 8.71
CA GLU A 89 15.87 1.48 9.69
C GLU A 89 15.56 1.95 11.12
N PRO A 90 15.18 3.23 11.36
CA PRO A 90 14.93 3.73 12.70
C PRO A 90 13.71 3.11 13.40
N MET A 91 12.88 2.38 12.66
CA MET A 91 11.66 1.78 13.22
C MET A 91 11.74 0.26 13.36
N LEU A 92 12.83 -0.39 12.93
CA LEU A 92 12.95 -1.85 12.92
C LEU A 92 12.73 -2.49 14.29
N ASP A 93 13.22 -1.86 15.36
CA ASP A 93 13.10 -2.35 16.73
C ASP A 93 11.86 -1.79 17.46
N LYS A 94 11.03 -1.02 16.76
CA LYS A 94 9.76 -0.56 17.32
C LYS A 94 8.70 -1.64 17.19
N LYS A 95 7.86 -1.74 18.20
CA LYS A 95 6.65 -2.55 18.10
C LYS A 95 5.66 -1.90 17.13
N ILE A 96 5.01 -2.71 16.28
CA ILE A 96 4.12 -2.22 15.22
C ILE A 96 3.00 -1.31 15.75
N ILE A 97 2.52 -1.57 16.97
CA ILE A 97 1.48 -0.78 17.63
C ILE A 97 1.94 0.62 18.07
N LEU A 98 3.25 0.85 18.14
CA LEU A 98 3.85 2.13 18.54
C LEU A 98 4.19 3.02 17.36
N LEU A 99 3.96 2.56 16.14
CA LEU A 99 4.21 3.36 14.95
C LEU A 99 3.19 4.52 14.85
N SER A 100 3.68 5.69 14.47
CA SER A 100 2.82 6.78 14.03
C SER A 100 2.07 6.40 12.74
N SER A 101 1.03 7.14 12.39
CA SER A 101 0.27 6.89 11.15
C SER A 101 1.16 6.94 9.89
N GLY A 102 2.13 7.87 9.86
CA GLY A 102 3.10 7.97 8.77
C GLY A 102 4.08 6.79 8.74
N GLU A 103 4.65 6.41 9.89
CA GLU A 103 5.54 5.26 10.01
C GLU A 103 4.84 3.95 9.62
N LEU A 104 3.59 3.78 10.04
CA LEU A 104 2.80 2.60 9.67
C LEU A 104 2.57 2.53 8.15
N ARG A 105 2.29 3.67 7.49
CA ARG A 105 2.17 3.71 6.03
C ARG A 105 3.49 3.37 5.32
N ASN A 106 4.58 3.94 5.77
CA ASN A 106 5.91 3.63 5.23
C ASN A 106 6.21 2.14 5.37
N PHE A 107 5.93 1.55 6.52
CA PHE A 107 6.06 0.12 6.75
C PHE A 107 5.16 -0.71 5.80
N GLN A 108 3.88 -0.37 5.67
CA GLN A 108 2.94 -1.09 4.81
C GLN A 108 3.37 -1.03 3.33
N LEU A 109 3.81 0.14 2.87
CA LEU A 109 4.34 0.32 1.50
C LEU A 109 5.60 -0.50 1.28
N THR A 110 6.55 -0.44 2.20
CA THR A 110 7.78 -1.24 2.12
C THR A 110 7.48 -2.73 2.07
N LYS A 111 6.63 -3.23 2.96
CA LYS A 111 6.24 -4.64 3.00
C LYS A 111 5.58 -5.10 1.70
N ALA A 112 4.72 -4.28 1.11
CA ALA A 112 4.09 -4.58 -0.17
C ALA A 112 5.11 -4.57 -1.31
N LEU A 113 6.01 -3.59 -1.36
CA LEU A 113 6.99 -3.42 -2.44
C LEU A 113 8.10 -4.46 -2.41
N LEU A 114 8.47 -4.98 -1.22
CA LEU A 114 9.42 -6.09 -1.08
C LEU A 114 8.96 -7.38 -1.79
N THR A 115 7.68 -7.50 -2.12
CA THR A 115 7.17 -8.60 -2.96
C THR A 115 7.34 -8.35 -4.46
N SER A 116 7.97 -7.23 -4.86
CA SER A 116 8.20 -6.81 -6.25
C SER A 116 6.94 -6.84 -7.13
N PRO A 117 5.82 -6.21 -6.71
CA PRO A 117 4.58 -6.24 -7.47
C PRO A 117 4.73 -5.45 -8.78
N ARG A 118 3.95 -5.83 -9.80
CA ARG A 118 3.84 -5.06 -11.04
C ARG A 118 2.89 -3.87 -10.88
N VAL A 119 1.86 -4.04 -10.04
CA VAL A 119 0.85 -3.00 -9.77
C VAL A 119 0.68 -2.86 -8.26
N LEU A 120 0.78 -1.62 -7.78
CA LEU A 120 0.46 -1.24 -6.41
C LEU A 120 -0.82 -0.40 -6.42
N VAL A 121 -1.88 -0.95 -5.84
CA VAL A 121 -3.17 -0.28 -5.69
C VAL A 121 -3.28 0.28 -4.27
N MET A 122 -3.50 1.57 -4.15
CA MET A 122 -3.66 2.25 -2.86
C MET A 122 -5.04 2.92 -2.77
N ASP A 123 -5.80 2.53 -1.77
CA ASP A 123 -7.14 3.07 -1.51
C ASP A 123 -7.06 4.15 -0.41
N ASN A 124 -7.36 5.38 -0.80
CA ASN A 124 -7.33 6.58 0.05
C ASN A 124 -5.99 6.76 0.82
N PRO A 125 -4.82 6.75 0.14
CA PRO A 125 -3.53 6.76 0.83
C PRO A 125 -3.25 8.05 1.62
N PHE A 126 -3.98 9.12 1.35
CA PHE A 126 -3.76 10.45 1.95
C PHE A 126 -4.70 10.76 3.12
N ILE A 127 -5.67 9.89 3.40
CA ILE A 127 -6.65 10.10 4.46
C ILE A 127 -5.97 10.16 5.84
N GLY A 128 -6.38 11.13 6.67
CA GLY A 128 -5.87 11.28 8.03
C GLY A 128 -4.39 11.71 8.12
N LEU A 129 -3.77 12.15 7.01
CA LEU A 129 -2.44 12.75 7.01
C LEU A 129 -2.54 14.28 7.13
N ASP A 130 -1.65 14.86 7.93
CA ASP A 130 -1.40 16.30 7.90
C ASP A 130 -0.70 16.71 6.59
N ALA A 131 -0.69 18.00 6.28
CA ALA A 131 -0.14 18.51 5.03
C ALA A 131 1.35 18.15 4.82
N PRO A 132 2.26 18.31 5.81
CA PRO A 132 3.65 17.93 5.64
C PRO A 132 3.85 16.43 5.35
N THR A 133 3.12 15.56 6.03
CA THR A 133 3.21 14.10 5.83
C THR A 133 2.64 13.70 4.47
N ARG A 134 1.58 14.38 4.00
CA ARG A 134 1.02 14.17 2.66
C ARG A 134 2.03 14.53 1.56
N GLU A 135 2.66 15.69 1.64
CA GLU A 135 3.69 16.12 0.70
C GLU A 135 4.90 15.17 0.68
N LEU A 136 5.30 14.68 1.85
CA LEU A 136 6.34 13.67 1.93
C LEU A 136 5.93 12.40 1.18
N LEU A 137 4.71 11.90 1.39
CA LEU A 137 4.21 10.70 0.70
C LEU A 137 4.12 10.93 -0.81
N PHE A 138 3.68 12.10 -1.28
CA PHE A 138 3.71 12.46 -2.72
C PHE A 138 5.12 12.34 -3.29
N SER A 139 6.10 12.94 -2.64
CA SER A 139 7.50 12.89 -3.06
C SER A 139 8.06 11.47 -3.09
N LEU A 140 7.71 10.64 -2.10
CA LEU A 140 8.12 9.24 -2.04
C LEU A 140 7.51 8.42 -3.18
N LEU A 141 6.22 8.59 -3.47
CA LEU A 141 5.54 7.89 -4.56
C LEU A 141 6.07 8.35 -5.92
N GLU A 142 6.32 9.64 -6.11
CA GLU A 142 6.96 10.15 -7.34
C GLU A 142 8.35 9.56 -7.54
N ARG A 143 9.17 9.48 -6.49
CA ARG A 143 10.48 8.82 -6.56
C ARG A 143 10.34 7.34 -6.91
N LEU A 144 9.38 6.65 -6.32
CA LEU A 144 9.12 5.25 -6.60
C LEU A 144 8.80 5.01 -8.08
N THR A 145 7.97 5.86 -8.71
CA THR A 145 7.66 5.74 -10.15
C THR A 145 8.86 5.94 -11.05
N LYS A 146 9.89 6.65 -10.57
CA LYS A 146 11.13 6.89 -11.33
C LYS A 146 12.16 5.77 -11.13
N LEU A 147 12.16 5.13 -9.96
CA LEU A 147 13.15 4.10 -9.59
C LEU A 147 12.72 2.68 -9.96
N SER A 148 11.44 2.44 -10.08
CA SER A 148 10.91 1.11 -10.29
C SER A 148 9.93 1.05 -11.45
N SER A 149 9.70 -0.17 -11.98
CA SER A 149 8.70 -0.43 -13.02
C SER A 149 7.29 -0.69 -12.45
N VAL A 150 7.05 -0.33 -11.18
CA VAL A 150 5.76 -0.50 -10.52
C VAL A 150 4.76 0.50 -11.07
N GLN A 151 3.62 0.03 -11.52
CA GLN A 151 2.48 0.86 -11.86
C GLN A 151 1.71 1.20 -10.58
N ILE A 152 1.46 2.50 -10.37
CA ILE A 152 0.72 2.98 -9.20
C ILE A 152 -0.72 3.29 -9.61
N VAL A 153 -1.67 2.72 -8.89
CA VAL A 153 -3.10 3.01 -9.01
C VAL A 153 -3.58 3.60 -7.68
N LEU A 154 -4.10 4.82 -7.74
CA LEU A 154 -4.67 5.51 -6.58
C LEU A 154 -6.20 5.50 -6.69
N ILE A 155 -6.87 5.09 -5.62
CA ILE A 155 -8.31 5.27 -5.47
C ILE A 155 -8.50 6.46 -4.55
N LEU A 156 -9.08 7.53 -5.06
CA LEU A 156 -9.23 8.80 -4.36
C LEU A 156 -10.71 9.18 -4.29
N SER A 157 -11.11 9.75 -3.18
CA SER A 157 -12.48 10.25 -2.98
C SER A 157 -12.63 11.71 -3.39
N MET A 158 -11.51 12.45 -3.54
CA MET A 158 -11.48 13.87 -3.91
C MET A 158 -10.47 14.11 -5.04
N LEU A 159 -10.84 14.99 -5.99
CA LEU A 159 -9.96 15.34 -7.11
C LEU A 159 -8.75 16.17 -6.69
N ASP A 160 -8.88 16.97 -5.62
CA ASP A 160 -7.80 17.81 -5.10
C ASP A 160 -6.63 17.00 -4.53
N ASP A 161 -6.84 15.71 -4.29
CA ASP A 161 -5.81 14.79 -3.81
C ASP A 161 -5.01 14.09 -4.94
N VAL A 162 -5.27 14.41 -6.23
CA VAL A 162 -4.56 13.77 -7.35
C VAL A 162 -3.15 14.35 -7.46
N PRO A 163 -2.09 13.53 -7.24
CA PRO A 163 -0.72 14.01 -7.36
C PRO A 163 -0.34 14.32 -8.81
N SER A 164 0.57 15.28 -8.99
CA SER A 164 1.01 15.75 -10.33
C SER A 164 1.71 14.67 -11.18
N PHE A 165 2.24 13.63 -10.59
CA PHE A 165 2.89 12.52 -11.30
C PHE A 165 1.90 11.49 -11.87
N ILE A 166 0.61 11.58 -11.55
CA ILE A 166 -0.43 10.70 -12.10
C ILE A 166 -0.68 11.08 -13.57
N THR A 167 -0.61 10.08 -14.43
CA THR A 167 -0.70 10.28 -15.89
C THR A 167 -2.12 10.12 -16.44
N HIS A 168 -2.98 9.34 -15.78
CA HIS A 168 -4.33 9.04 -16.22
C HIS A 168 -5.30 9.09 -15.03
N VAL A 169 -6.49 9.61 -15.27
CA VAL A 169 -7.58 9.66 -14.30
C VAL A 169 -8.79 8.96 -14.91
N ILE A 170 -9.40 8.07 -14.15
CA ILE A 170 -10.62 7.35 -14.54
C ILE A 170 -11.73 7.80 -13.59
N PRO A 171 -12.64 8.67 -14.03
CA PRO A 171 -13.79 9.06 -13.22
C PRO A 171 -14.77 7.88 -13.06
N VAL A 172 -15.23 7.67 -11.82
CA VAL A 172 -16.27 6.67 -11.51
C VAL A 172 -17.38 7.36 -10.76
N ASP A 173 -18.57 7.38 -11.33
CA ASP A 173 -19.76 7.95 -10.70
C ASP A 173 -20.94 6.98 -10.85
N HIS A 174 -21.73 6.82 -9.78
CA HIS A 174 -22.89 5.93 -9.73
C HIS A 174 -22.62 4.54 -10.32
N LEU A 175 -21.45 3.94 -9.99
CA LEU A 175 -20.99 2.64 -10.50
C LEU A 175 -20.72 2.59 -12.02
N THR A 176 -20.63 3.73 -12.66
CA THR A 176 -20.30 3.86 -14.08
C THR A 176 -18.90 4.46 -14.23
N VAL A 177 -18.14 3.91 -15.16
CA VAL A 177 -16.79 4.41 -15.56
C VAL A 177 -16.96 5.31 -16.79
N TYR A 178 -16.30 6.48 -16.80
CA TYR A 178 -16.35 7.47 -17.87
C TYR A 178 -14.99 7.63 -18.55
#